data_96cfba0efac8c2bcf2d080e3fb60598b
#
_entry.id   96cfba0efac8c2bcf2d080e3fb60598b
#
_cell.length_a   1.000
_cell.length_b   1.000
_cell.length_c   1.000
_cell.angle_alpha   90.00
_cell.angle_beta   90.00
_cell.angle_gamma   90.00
#
_symmetry.space_group_name_H-M   'P 1'
#
loop_
_entity.id
_entity.type
_entity.pdbx_description
1 polymer ?
#
loop_
_entity_poly.entity_id
_entity_poly.type
_entity_poly.pdbx_seq_one_letter_code
_entity_poly.pdbx_strand_id
1 'polypeptide(L)'
;QIVDGLTKISGGIFGDRASAQAENFKKLLLTMSNDIRVILIKIADRLHNMRTLGSMLPNKQYKIAGETLYIYAPLANRLGLYKIKTELENLSFKYEHPEEYAEIEEKLNATAAERDKVFNDFTAPIRTQLDKMGLKYRILARVKSIYSIWNKMQTKHVPFEEIYDLLAVRIIFEPRNMEEELNDCFDIYVSISKIYKPHPDRLRDWVSHPKANGYQALHVTLMGNNGQWIEVQIRSERMNDVAEQGFAAHWKYKEGGGSEDEGELEKWLKTIKEILDDPQPDAIDFLDTIKLNLFASEIFVFTPKGELKTMPQNSTALDFAFSLHTDIGSHCIGAKVNHKLVPLSHKLQSGDQVEVLTSKSQRVQPQWEVFATTARARTKIAAILRKERKANQKIGEELLNEFLKKEEIRPGEAVIEKLRKFHNAKNEEELLAAIGSKAIILGEADKNELKEKQTSNWKKYLTFSFVNGNKDKQQEEKEPQEKEKINPKQVLKLTEESLQKKYIMAECCHPIPGDDVLGYVDENDRIIIHKRQCPVAAKRCSCKHNHIRKQNHVPNINNFPQQQFSSVCGNSH
;
A
#
# COMPACT_ATOMS: atom_id res chain seq x y z
N GLN A 1 4.07 -5.65 31.81
CA GLN A 1 4.15 -5.61 30.33
C GLN A 1 2.83 -6.02 29.66
N ILE A 2 2.27 -7.24 29.93
CA ILE A 2 1.02 -7.68 29.28
C ILE A 2 -0.13 -6.73 29.55
N VAL A 3 -0.39 -6.36 30.81
CA VAL A 3 -1.47 -5.44 31.21
C VAL A 3 -1.27 -4.07 30.58
N ASP A 4 -0.07 -3.53 30.57
CA ASP A 4 0.26 -2.25 29.96
C ASP A 4 0.04 -2.25 28.43
N GLY A 5 0.44 -3.34 27.75
CA GLY A 5 0.17 -3.52 26.32
C GLY A 5 -1.30 -3.65 25.95
N LEU A 6 -2.13 -4.12 26.89
CA LEU A 6 -3.58 -4.25 26.70
C LEU A 6 -4.34 -2.94 26.96
N THR A 7 -3.77 -1.99 27.69
CA THR A 7 -4.40 -0.71 27.99
C THR A 7 -4.34 0.23 26.79
N LYS A 8 -5.48 0.89 26.47
CA LYS A 8 -5.52 1.97 25.48
C LYS A 8 -4.80 3.19 26.01
N ILE A 9 -4.14 3.94 25.15
CA ILE A 9 -3.65 5.28 25.49
C ILE A 9 -4.88 6.16 25.64
N SER A 10 -5.15 6.60 26.86
CA SER A 10 -6.23 7.54 27.15
C SER A 10 -5.76 8.94 26.72
N GLY A 11 -6.40 9.49 25.68
CA GLY A 11 -6.23 10.88 25.25
C GLY A 11 -4.87 11.18 24.62
N GLY A 12 -4.80 11.16 23.30
CA GLY A 12 -3.66 11.74 22.60
C GLY A 12 -3.58 13.24 22.85
N ILE A 13 -2.38 13.75 23.04
CA ILE A 13 -2.07 15.18 23.23
C ILE A 13 -2.40 15.99 21.96
N PHE A 14 -2.64 15.32 20.84
CA PHE A 14 -2.95 15.92 19.54
C PHE A 14 -4.36 15.55 19.08
N GLY A 15 -5.17 16.57 18.84
CA GLY A 15 -6.62 16.53 18.65
C GLY A 15 -7.18 15.82 17.41
N ASP A 16 -6.45 14.98 16.72
CA ASP A 16 -6.93 14.26 15.54
C ASP A 16 -7.19 12.79 15.86
N ARG A 17 -8.45 12.35 15.66
CA ARG A 17 -8.89 10.97 15.95
C ARG A 17 -8.12 9.90 15.16
N ALA A 18 -7.65 10.22 13.97
CA ALA A 18 -6.86 9.33 13.14
C ALA A 18 -5.47 9.09 13.74
N SER A 19 -4.81 10.13 14.27
CA SER A 19 -3.53 10.05 14.95
C SER A 19 -3.59 9.19 16.21
N ALA A 20 -4.66 9.32 17.02
CA ALA A 20 -4.84 8.52 18.24
C ALA A 20 -5.02 7.00 17.93
N GLN A 21 -5.66 6.65 16.83
CA GLN A 21 -5.78 5.25 16.41
C GLN A 21 -4.43 4.68 15.96
N ALA A 22 -3.65 5.46 15.22
CA ALA A 22 -2.31 5.09 14.78
C ALA A 22 -1.36 4.90 15.96
N GLU A 23 -1.40 5.77 16.96
CA GLU A 23 -0.59 5.66 18.18
C GLU A 23 -0.97 4.42 19.02
N ASN A 24 -2.28 4.14 19.19
CA ASN A 24 -2.73 2.93 19.86
C ASN A 24 -2.28 1.66 19.13
N PHE A 25 -2.31 1.68 17.82
CA PHE A 25 -1.84 0.55 17.01
C PHE A 25 -0.31 0.41 17.07
N LYS A 26 0.43 1.51 17.03
CA LYS A 26 1.89 1.53 17.25
C LYS A 26 2.25 0.94 18.60
N LYS A 27 1.57 1.34 19.67
CA LYS A 27 1.78 0.77 21.03
C LYS A 27 1.48 -0.73 21.06
N LEU A 28 0.39 -1.17 20.41
CA LEU A 28 0.05 -2.59 20.31
C LEU A 28 1.17 -3.39 19.65
N LEU A 29 1.68 -2.91 18.51
CA LEU A 29 2.76 -3.56 17.77
C LEU A 29 4.09 -3.57 18.54
N LEU A 30 4.44 -2.47 19.21
CA LEU A 30 5.62 -2.40 20.08
C LEU A 30 5.55 -3.42 21.22
N THR A 31 4.39 -3.52 21.87
CA THR A 31 4.21 -4.48 22.95
C THR A 31 4.20 -5.92 22.44
N MET A 32 3.61 -6.16 21.28
CA MET A 32 3.60 -7.46 20.61
C MET A 32 5.01 -7.92 20.23
N SER A 33 5.88 -7.01 19.77
CA SER A 33 7.27 -7.34 19.42
C SER A 33 8.08 -7.84 20.62
N ASN A 34 7.63 -7.50 21.83
CA ASN A 34 8.24 -7.96 23.07
C ASN A 34 7.53 -9.18 23.70
N ASP A 35 6.22 -9.29 23.50
CA ASP A 35 5.41 -10.39 24.04
C ASP A 35 4.19 -10.67 23.15
N ILE A 36 4.28 -11.74 22.37
CA ILE A 36 3.22 -12.15 21.43
C ILE A 36 1.88 -12.48 22.12
N ARG A 37 1.89 -12.84 23.41
CA ARG A 37 0.65 -13.14 24.15
C ARG A 37 -0.30 -11.95 24.18
N VAL A 38 0.21 -10.73 24.14
CA VAL A 38 -0.58 -9.51 24.09
C VAL A 38 -1.51 -9.47 22.88
N ILE A 39 -0.98 -9.82 21.69
CA ILE A 39 -1.80 -9.79 20.48
C ILE A 39 -2.82 -10.94 20.45
N LEU A 40 -2.45 -12.12 20.98
CA LEU A 40 -3.38 -13.24 21.08
C LEU A 40 -4.59 -12.87 21.95
N ILE A 41 -4.36 -12.24 23.11
CA ILE A 41 -5.43 -11.76 24.00
C ILE A 41 -6.27 -10.68 23.28
N LYS A 42 -5.64 -9.74 22.55
CA LYS A 42 -6.35 -8.69 21.81
C LYS A 42 -7.21 -9.24 20.68
N ILE A 43 -6.73 -10.26 19.97
CA ILE A 43 -7.50 -10.94 18.92
C ILE A 43 -8.70 -11.69 19.53
N ALA A 44 -8.51 -12.36 20.68
CA ALA A 44 -9.59 -13.03 21.39
C ALA A 44 -10.66 -12.04 21.89
N ASP A 45 -10.22 -10.93 22.52
CA ASP A 45 -11.10 -9.83 22.93
C ASP A 45 -11.88 -9.25 21.74
N ARG A 46 -11.18 -8.97 20.63
CA ARG A 46 -11.81 -8.47 19.39
C ARG A 46 -12.84 -9.45 18.84
N LEU A 47 -12.53 -10.74 18.80
CA LEU A 47 -13.46 -11.77 18.34
C LEU A 47 -14.72 -11.81 19.20
N HIS A 48 -14.57 -11.74 20.54
CA HIS A 48 -15.71 -11.67 21.43
C HIS A 48 -16.55 -10.41 21.16
N ASN A 49 -15.91 -9.26 21.02
CA ASN A 49 -16.59 -8.00 20.72
C ASN A 49 -17.34 -8.05 19.39
N MET A 50 -16.78 -8.70 18.37
CA MET A 50 -17.44 -8.87 17.07
C MET A 50 -18.67 -9.78 17.15
N ARG A 51 -18.62 -10.85 17.94
CA ARG A 51 -19.75 -11.76 18.17
C ARG A 51 -20.92 -11.08 18.88
N THR A 52 -20.64 -10.07 19.71
CA THR A 52 -21.63 -9.33 20.50
C THR A 52 -21.94 -7.93 19.93
N LEU A 53 -21.43 -7.62 18.74
CA LEU A 53 -21.47 -6.27 18.15
C LEU A 53 -22.89 -5.79 17.83
N GLY A 54 -23.86 -6.71 17.66
CA GLY A 54 -25.27 -6.40 17.37
C GLY A 54 -25.97 -5.54 18.43
N SER A 55 -25.47 -5.52 19.68
CA SER A 55 -26.00 -4.68 20.75
C SER A 55 -25.60 -3.21 20.66
N MET A 56 -24.68 -2.85 19.74
CA MET A 56 -24.20 -1.48 19.59
C MET A 56 -24.96 -0.69 18.53
N LEU A 57 -24.83 0.65 18.57
CA LEU A 57 -25.40 1.54 17.56
C LEU A 57 -24.74 1.30 16.18
N PRO A 58 -25.47 1.41 15.05
CA PRO A 58 -24.99 1.11 13.70
C PRO A 58 -23.69 1.83 13.33
N ASN A 59 -23.52 3.11 13.66
CA ASN A 59 -22.30 3.87 13.40
C ASN A 59 -21.07 3.32 14.14
N LYS A 60 -21.27 2.76 15.34
CA LYS A 60 -20.19 2.08 16.07
C LYS A 60 -19.92 0.70 15.50
N GLN A 61 -20.97 -0.02 15.07
CA GLN A 61 -20.84 -1.32 14.42
C GLN A 61 -19.96 -1.20 13.19
N TYR A 62 -20.27 -0.27 12.29
CA TYR A 62 -19.49 -0.02 11.06
C TYR A 62 -18.02 0.29 11.35
N LYS A 63 -17.76 1.21 12.30
CA LYS A 63 -16.39 1.57 12.68
C LYS A 63 -15.59 0.39 13.23
N ILE A 64 -16.20 -0.42 14.13
CA ILE A 64 -15.52 -1.56 14.76
C ILE A 64 -15.30 -2.68 13.73
N ALA A 65 -16.26 -2.89 12.82
CA ALA A 65 -16.15 -3.85 11.73
C ALA A 65 -14.98 -3.50 10.80
N GLY A 66 -14.88 -2.24 10.34
CA GLY A 66 -13.78 -1.78 9.51
C GLY A 66 -12.42 -1.90 10.21
N GLU A 67 -12.29 -1.47 11.46
CA GLU A 67 -11.06 -1.66 12.23
C GLU A 67 -10.68 -3.16 12.33
N THR A 68 -11.68 -4.03 12.49
CA THR A 68 -11.46 -5.47 12.58
C THR A 68 -10.99 -6.06 11.26
N LEU A 69 -11.63 -5.69 10.16
CA LEU A 69 -11.30 -6.17 8.82
C LEU A 69 -9.91 -5.72 8.37
N TYR A 70 -9.55 -4.47 8.64
CA TYR A 70 -8.31 -3.87 8.15
C TYR A 70 -7.11 -4.03 9.09
N ILE A 71 -7.29 -4.42 10.36
CA ILE A 71 -6.19 -4.56 11.32
C ILE A 71 -6.16 -5.97 11.92
N TYR A 72 -7.23 -6.42 12.57
CA TYR A 72 -7.20 -7.65 13.35
C TYR A 72 -7.27 -8.92 12.51
N ALA A 73 -8.05 -8.93 11.42
CA ALA A 73 -8.11 -10.09 10.54
C ALA A 73 -6.76 -10.35 9.83
N PRO A 74 -6.04 -9.35 9.30
CA PRO A 74 -4.68 -9.51 8.78
C PRO A 74 -3.67 -9.96 9.84
N LEU A 75 -3.74 -9.44 11.07
CA LEU A 75 -2.90 -9.89 12.16
C LEU A 75 -3.15 -11.37 12.50
N ALA A 76 -4.42 -11.77 12.58
CA ALA A 76 -4.79 -13.17 12.78
C ALA A 76 -4.28 -14.06 11.63
N ASN A 77 -4.35 -13.59 10.38
CA ASN A 77 -3.79 -14.27 9.22
C ASN A 77 -2.26 -14.44 9.33
N ARG A 78 -1.55 -13.39 9.75
CA ARG A 78 -0.08 -13.43 9.90
C ARG A 78 0.36 -14.38 11.02
N LEU A 79 -0.47 -14.52 12.05
CA LEU A 79 -0.24 -15.48 13.14
C LEU A 79 -0.75 -16.89 12.82
N GLY A 80 -1.22 -17.16 11.59
CA GLY A 80 -1.73 -18.47 11.19
C GLY A 80 -3.07 -18.85 11.83
N LEU A 81 -3.77 -17.93 12.51
CA LEU A 81 -5.04 -18.16 13.19
C LEU A 81 -6.21 -18.14 12.19
N TYR A 82 -6.22 -19.07 11.23
CA TYR A 82 -7.13 -19.00 10.06
C TYR A 82 -8.62 -19.09 10.41
N LYS A 83 -9.01 -19.83 11.42
CA LYS A 83 -10.41 -19.90 11.88
C LYS A 83 -10.85 -18.54 12.40
N ILE A 84 -10.06 -17.94 13.27
CA ILE A 84 -10.34 -16.63 13.86
C ILE A 84 -10.35 -15.56 12.76
N LYS A 85 -9.36 -15.56 11.88
CA LYS A 85 -9.29 -14.66 10.73
C LYS A 85 -10.56 -14.73 9.89
N THR A 86 -11.00 -15.94 9.53
CA THR A 86 -12.18 -16.14 8.69
C THR A 86 -13.47 -15.69 9.39
N GLU A 87 -13.59 -15.94 10.69
CA GLU A 87 -14.74 -15.49 11.47
C GLU A 87 -14.77 -13.96 11.61
N LEU A 88 -13.60 -13.33 11.88
CA LEU A 88 -13.48 -11.87 11.93
C LEU A 88 -13.87 -11.23 10.60
N GLU A 89 -13.42 -11.78 9.47
CA GLU A 89 -13.77 -11.29 8.14
C GLU A 89 -15.26 -11.41 7.86
N ASN A 90 -15.87 -12.57 8.14
CA ASN A 90 -17.30 -12.79 7.91
C ASN A 90 -18.16 -11.88 8.80
N LEU A 91 -17.81 -11.73 10.08
CA LEU A 91 -18.54 -10.84 10.99
C LEU A 91 -18.38 -9.38 10.58
N SER A 92 -17.19 -8.95 10.16
CA SER A 92 -16.97 -7.58 9.67
C SER A 92 -17.82 -7.32 8.42
N PHE A 93 -17.78 -8.24 7.46
CA PHE A 93 -18.55 -8.14 6.23
C PHE A 93 -20.06 -8.07 6.48
N LYS A 94 -20.56 -8.88 7.44
CA LYS A 94 -21.97 -8.85 7.83
C LYS A 94 -22.45 -7.48 8.32
N TYR A 95 -21.58 -6.70 9.00
CA TYR A 95 -21.92 -5.38 9.50
C TYR A 95 -21.64 -4.26 8.50
N GLU A 96 -20.67 -4.44 7.59
CA GLU A 96 -20.36 -3.45 6.55
C GLU A 96 -21.28 -3.57 5.34
N HIS A 97 -21.66 -4.81 4.97
CA HIS A 97 -22.44 -5.14 3.77
C HIS A 97 -23.53 -6.18 4.12
N PRO A 98 -24.53 -5.83 4.91
CA PRO A 98 -25.52 -6.79 5.40
C PRO A 98 -26.39 -7.41 4.32
N GLU A 99 -26.72 -6.67 3.26
CA GLU A 99 -27.56 -7.14 2.16
C GLU A 99 -26.82 -8.18 1.32
N GLU A 100 -25.60 -7.87 0.89
CA GLU A 100 -24.74 -8.77 0.10
C GLU A 100 -24.34 -10.01 0.92
N TYR A 101 -24.14 -9.85 2.24
CA TYR A 101 -23.88 -10.97 3.13
C TYR A 101 -25.07 -11.94 3.12
N ALA A 102 -26.31 -11.43 3.30
CA ALA A 102 -27.53 -12.23 3.33
C ALA A 102 -27.79 -12.93 1.99
N GLU A 103 -27.59 -12.25 0.86
CA GLU A 103 -27.74 -12.83 -0.47
C GLU A 103 -26.79 -14.01 -0.69
N ILE A 104 -25.52 -13.86 -0.35
CA ILE A 104 -24.52 -14.93 -0.51
C ILE A 104 -24.83 -16.09 0.45
N GLU A 105 -25.24 -15.80 1.68
CA GLU A 105 -25.62 -16.82 2.68
C GLU A 105 -26.82 -17.65 2.19
N GLU A 106 -27.86 -17.00 1.64
CA GLU A 106 -29.03 -17.66 1.07
C GLU A 106 -28.65 -18.58 -0.10
N LYS A 107 -27.88 -18.09 -1.06
CA LYS A 107 -27.41 -18.87 -2.21
C LYS A 107 -26.54 -20.07 -1.78
N LEU A 108 -25.68 -19.88 -0.78
CA LEU A 108 -24.91 -20.98 -0.20
C LEU A 108 -25.81 -22.03 0.45
N ASN A 109 -26.82 -21.62 1.19
CA ASN A 109 -27.74 -22.56 1.83
C ASN A 109 -28.59 -23.31 0.81
N ALA A 110 -29.10 -22.65 -0.22
CA ALA A 110 -29.88 -23.25 -1.29
C ALA A 110 -29.12 -24.36 -2.05
N THR A 111 -27.81 -24.22 -2.22
CA THR A 111 -26.95 -25.18 -2.93
C THR A 111 -26.30 -26.22 -2.02
N ALA A 112 -26.62 -26.27 -0.72
CA ALA A 112 -25.96 -27.15 0.25
C ALA A 112 -26.09 -28.65 -0.09
N ALA A 113 -27.29 -29.11 -0.36
CA ALA A 113 -27.56 -30.52 -0.68
C ALA A 113 -26.83 -30.97 -1.96
N GLU A 114 -26.79 -30.13 -2.97
CA GLU A 114 -26.04 -30.39 -4.22
C GLU A 114 -24.56 -30.53 -3.95
N ARG A 115 -23.98 -29.59 -3.17
CA ARG A 115 -22.57 -29.65 -2.79
C ARG A 115 -22.21 -30.89 -1.99
N ASP A 116 -23.08 -31.33 -1.07
CA ASP A 116 -22.86 -32.55 -0.30
C ASP A 116 -22.87 -33.78 -1.21
N LYS A 117 -23.75 -33.81 -2.20
CA LYS A 117 -23.77 -34.88 -3.21
C LYS A 117 -22.47 -34.88 -4.01
N VAL A 118 -22.08 -33.74 -4.56
CA VAL A 118 -20.80 -33.57 -5.32
C VAL A 118 -19.62 -34.03 -4.48
N PHE A 119 -19.56 -33.63 -3.20
CA PHE A 119 -18.50 -34.03 -2.27
C PHE A 119 -18.44 -35.56 -2.10
N ASN A 120 -19.60 -36.19 -1.84
CA ASN A 120 -19.64 -37.64 -1.63
C ASN A 120 -19.27 -38.42 -2.89
N ASP A 121 -19.83 -38.05 -4.04
CA ASP A 121 -19.55 -38.69 -5.33
C ASP A 121 -18.05 -38.53 -5.72
N PHE A 122 -17.46 -37.37 -5.47
CA PHE A 122 -16.06 -37.09 -5.76
C PHE A 122 -15.13 -37.82 -4.81
N THR A 123 -15.46 -37.90 -3.52
CA THR A 123 -14.55 -38.49 -2.52
C THR A 123 -14.61 -40.00 -2.42
N ALA A 124 -15.66 -40.65 -2.88
CA ALA A 124 -15.83 -42.12 -2.80
C ALA A 124 -14.69 -42.90 -3.49
N PRO A 125 -14.29 -42.60 -4.75
CA PRO A 125 -13.12 -43.26 -5.37
C PRO A 125 -11.80 -42.94 -4.68
N ILE A 126 -11.67 -41.71 -4.15
CA ILE A 126 -10.47 -41.30 -3.39
C ILE A 126 -10.33 -42.14 -2.12
N ARG A 127 -11.41 -42.32 -1.36
CA ARG A 127 -11.43 -43.19 -0.16
C ARG A 127 -10.94 -44.59 -0.49
N THR A 128 -11.55 -45.20 -1.52
CA THR A 128 -11.16 -46.55 -1.99
C THR A 128 -9.66 -46.63 -2.31
N GLN A 129 -9.09 -45.58 -2.87
CA GLN A 129 -7.67 -45.57 -3.24
C GLN A 129 -6.77 -45.38 -2.00
N LEU A 130 -7.14 -44.49 -1.07
CA LEU A 130 -6.40 -44.26 0.16
C LEU A 130 -6.43 -45.49 1.08
N ASP A 131 -7.58 -46.20 1.13
CA ASP A 131 -7.70 -47.48 1.87
C ASP A 131 -6.71 -48.54 1.34
N LYS A 132 -6.54 -48.60 0.01
CA LYS A 132 -5.54 -49.50 -0.62
C LYS A 132 -4.09 -49.12 -0.25
N MET A 133 -3.83 -47.85 0.03
CA MET A 133 -2.51 -47.40 0.47
C MET A 133 -2.22 -47.70 1.93
N GLY A 134 -3.23 -48.18 2.71
CA GLY A 134 -3.11 -48.47 4.12
C GLY A 134 -2.87 -47.28 5.03
N LEU A 135 -3.16 -46.06 4.54
CA LEU A 135 -3.03 -44.82 5.29
C LEU A 135 -4.22 -44.62 6.22
N LYS A 136 -3.96 -44.12 7.40
CA LYS A 136 -5.01 -43.55 8.26
C LYS A 136 -5.28 -42.11 7.82
N TYR A 137 -6.52 -41.80 7.49
CA TYR A 137 -6.90 -40.49 6.97
C TYR A 137 -8.32 -40.10 7.36
N ARG A 138 -8.61 -38.82 7.19
CA ARG A 138 -9.97 -38.26 7.19
C ARG A 138 -10.14 -37.29 6.04
N ILE A 139 -11.32 -37.27 5.43
CA ILE A 139 -11.66 -36.35 4.34
C ILE A 139 -12.75 -35.42 4.82
N LEU A 140 -12.51 -34.12 4.70
CA LEU A 140 -13.42 -33.05 5.11
C LEU A 140 -13.80 -32.18 3.93
N ALA A 141 -15.08 -31.80 3.88
CA ALA A 141 -15.54 -30.74 3.00
C ALA A 141 -15.12 -29.37 3.58
N ARG A 142 -14.69 -28.46 2.75
CA ARG A 142 -14.45 -27.07 3.12
C ARG A 142 -15.23 -26.16 2.17
N VAL A 143 -16.24 -25.50 2.70
CA VAL A 143 -16.96 -24.45 1.97
C VAL A 143 -16.22 -23.13 2.14
N LYS A 144 -16.08 -22.39 1.05
CA LYS A 144 -15.44 -21.07 1.06
C LYS A 144 -16.26 -20.10 1.90
N SER A 145 -15.60 -19.22 2.68
CA SER A 145 -16.27 -18.25 3.53
C SER A 145 -17.00 -17.19 2.70
N ILE A 146 -18.11 -16.66 3.24
CA ILE A 146 -18.96 -15.66 2.59
C ILE A 146 -18.13 -14.43 2.16
N TYR A 147 -17.30 -13.90 3.04
CA TYR A 147 -16.39 -12.80 2.71
C TYR A 147 -15.43 -13.15 1.56
N SER A 148 -14.84 -14.37 1.56
CA SER A 148 -13.94 -14.79 0.49
C SER A 148 -14.65 -14.96 -0.86
N ILE A 149 -15.93 -15.35 -0.85
CA ILE A 149 -16.78 -15.42 -2.05
C ILE A 149 -17.01 -14.01 -2.58
N TRP A 150 -17.51 -13.10 -1.73
CA TRP A 150 -17.75 -11.71 -2.08
C TRP A 150 -16.50 -11.03 -2.63
N ASN A 151 -15.38 -11.15 -1.94
CA ASN A 151 -14.10 -10.57 -2.39
C ASN A 151 -13.68 -11.10 -3.76
N LYS A 152 -13.93 -12.38 -4.05
CA LYS A 152 -13.66 -12.96 -5.36
C LYS A 152 -14.61 -12.45 -6.44
N MET A 153 -15.91 -12.27 -6.11
CA MET A 153 -16.88 -11.64 -7.02
C MET A 153 -16.42 -10.22 -7.39
N GLN A 154 -15.99 -9.43 -6.40
CA GLN A 154 -15.52 -8.06 -6.63
C GLN A 154 -14.22 -8.00 -7.43
N THR A 155 -13.22 -8.81 -7.06
CA THR A 155 -11.89 -8.74 -7.71
C THR A 155 -11.85 -9.32 -9.11
N LYS A 156 -12.75 -10.29 -9.43
CA LYS A 156 -12.84 -10.90 -10.75
C LYS A 156 -13.99 -10.36 -11.59
N HIS A 157 -14.84 -9.52 -11.00
CA HIS A 157 -16.06 -9.00 -11.64
C HIS A 157 -16.98 -10.10 -12.19
N VAL A 158 -17.17 -11.16 -11.40
CA VAL A 158 -18.00 -12.32 -11.77
C VAL A 158 -19.15 -12.50 -10.78
N PRO A 159 -20.34 -12.99 -11.22
CA PRO A 159 -21.43 -13.33 -10.33
C PRO A 159 -21.12 -14.57 -9.49
N PHE A 160 -21.94 -14.82 -8.46
CA PHE A 160 -21.79 -15.96 -7.55
C PHE A 160 -21.74 -17.31 -8.28
N GLU A 161 -22.55 -17.48 -9.31
CA GLU A 161 -22.71 -18.70 -10.10
C GLU A 161 -21.44 -19.09 -10.89
N GLU A 162 -20.56 -18.12 -11.16
CA GLU A 162 -19.29 -18.34 -11.85
C GLU A 162 -18.11 -18.67 -10.90
N ILE A 163 -18.37 -18.80 -9.60
CA ILE A 163 -17.36 -19.18 -8.63
C ILE A 163 -17.24 -20.70 -8.51
N TYR A 164 -16.32 -21.29 -9.25
CA TYR A 164 -16.14 -22.76 -9.34
C TYR A 164 -15.56 -23.39 -8.08
N ASP A 165 -14.86 -22.65 -7.20
CA ASP A 165 -14.15 -23.15 -6.03
C ASP A 165 -14.90 -22.88 -4.72
N LEU A 166 -16.22 -23.00 -4.75
CA LEU A 166 -17.06 -22.93 -3.55
C LEU A 166 -16.80 -24.10 -2.60
N LEU A 167 -16.53 -25.26 -3.17
CA LEU A 167 -16.22 -26.50 -2.45
C LEU A 167 -14.75 -26.86 -2.64
N ALA A 168 -14.05 -27.10 -1.55
CA ALA A 168 -12.75 -27.75 -1.53
C ALA A 168 -12.81 -29.03 -0.70
N VAL A 169 -12.01 -30.00 -1.07
CA VAL A 169 -11.83 -31.26 -0.36
C VAL A 169 -10.52 -31.21 0.40
N ARG A 170 -10.53 -31.57 1.67
CA ARG A 170 -9.35 -31.63 2.50
C ARG A 170 -9.08 -33.07 2.91
N ILE A 171 -7.92 -33.58 2.52
CA ILE A 171 -7.42 -34.89 2.92
C ILE A 171 -6.40 -34.66 4.03
N ILE A 172 -6.68 -35.20 5.22
CA ILE A 172 -5.80 -35.13 6.38
C ILE A 172 -5.37 -36.55 6.71
N PHE A 173 -4.07 -36.81 6.75
CA PHE A 173 -3.53 -38.16 6.95
C PHE A 173 -2.53 -38.21 8.10
N GLU A 174 -2.40 -39.39 8.72
CA GLU A 174 -1.28 -39.71 9.63
C GLU A 174 -0.10 -40.20 8.79
N PRO A 175 1.07 -39.53 8.84
CA PRO A 175 2.24 -39.97 8.07
C PRO A 175 2.75 -41.33 8.60
N ARG A 176 3.30 -42.14 7.69
CA ARG A 176 3.92 -43.42 8.06
C ARG A 176 5.05 -43.24 9.06
N ASN A 177 5.84 -42.22 8.84
CA ASN A 177 6.81 -41.66 9.81
C ASN A 177 7.04 -40.18 9.51
N MET A 178 7.69 -39.44 10.38
CA MET A 178 7.89 -37.98 10.20
C MET A 178 8.84 -37.63 9.05
N GLU A 179 9.77 -38.52 8.70
CA GLU A 179 10.70 -38.32 7.58
C GLU A 179 10.02 -38.51 6.23
N GLU A 180 8.97 -39.35 6.17
CA GLU A 180 8.20 -39.60 4.97
C GLU A 180 6.97 -38.67 4.80
N GLU A 181 6.73 -37.76 5.72
CA GLU A 181 5.57 -36.85 5.68
C GLU A 181 5.43 -36.13 4.35
N LEU A 182 6.54 -35.64 3.79
CA LEU A 182 6.58 -35.01 2.47
C LEU A 182 6.22 -36.01 1.36
N ASN A 183 6.86 -37.20 1.37
CA ASN A 183 6.64 -38.22 0.36
C ASN A 183 5.19 -38.70 0.39
N ASP A 184 4.61 -38.91 1.55
CA ASP A 184 3.21 -39.30 1.70
C ASP A 184 2.22 -38.28 1.08
N CYS A 185 2.51 -36.97 1.19
CA CYS A 185 1.72 -35.94 0.50
C CYS A 185 1.72 -36.14 -1.03
N PHE A 186 2.89 -36.38 -1.62
CA PHE A 186 3.03 -36.59 -3.06
C PHE A 186 2.51 -37.95 -3.49
N ASP A 187 2.65 -39.01 -2.71
CA ASP A 187 2.07 -40.33 -2.96
C ASP A 187 0.54 -40.25 -3.06
N ILE A 188 -0.09 -39.54 -2.14
CA ILE A 188 -1.53 -39.27 -2.18
C ILE A 188 -1.87 -38.49 -3.45
N TYR A 189 -1.15 -37.43 -3.78
CA TYR A 189 -1.36 -36.66 -4.99
C TYR A 189 -1.27 -37.52 -6.25
N VAL A 190 -0.22 -38.31 -6.40
CA VAL A 190 -0.05 -39.21 -7.55
C VAL A 190 -1.19 -40.22 -7.64
N SER A 191 -1.63 -40.76 -6.51
CA SER A 191 -2.71 -41.74 -6.43
C SER A 191 -4.06 -41.16 -6.86
N ILE A 192 -4.43 -39.95 -6.39
CA ILE A 192 -5.68 -39.31 -6.77
C ILE A 192 -5.64 -38.76 -8.21
N SER A 193 -4.46 -38.41 -8.73
CA SER A 193 -4.26 -37.96 -10.12
C SER A 193 -4.47 -39.08 -11.16
N LYS A 194 -4.41 -40.35 -10.74
CA LYS A 194 -4.80 -41.49 -11.56
C LYS A 194 -6.30 -41.60 -11.72
N ILE A 195 -7.08 -41.11 -10.76
CA ILE A 195 -8.55 -41.13 -10.76
C ILE A 195 -9.08 -39.91 -11.52
N TYR A 196 -8.60 -38.71 -11.17
CA TYR A 196 -9.07 -37.45 -11.67
C TYR A 196 -7.94 -36.67 -12.33
N LYS A 197 -8.20 -36.04 -13.48
CA LYS A 197 -7.19 -35.27 -14.21
C LYS A 197 -6.86 -33.95 -13.48
N PRO A 198 -5.59 -33.69 -13.14
CA PRO A 198 -5.20 -32.44 -12.52
C PRO A 198 -5.16 -31.30 -13.56
N HIS A 199 -5.46 -30.08 -13.09
CA HIS A 199 -5.26 -28.86 -13.85
C HIS A 199 -3.75 -28.53 -13.88
N PRO A 200 -3.13 -28.38 -15.06
CA PRO A 200 -1.66 -28.25 -15.18
C PRO A 200 -1.07 -27.12 -14.36
N ASP A 201 -1.73 -25.93 -14.36
CA ASP A 201 -1.19 -24.72 -13.76
C ASP A 201 -1.69 -24.46 -12.33
N ARG A 202 -2.36 -25.46 -11.70
CA ARG A 202 -2.96 -25.27 -10.37
C ARG A 202 -2.48 -26.27 -9.34
N LEU A 203 -1.24 -26.74 -9.49
CA LEU A 203 -0.51 -27.41 -8.40
C LEU A 203 0.23 -26.36 -7.59
N ARG A 204 0.01 -26.34 -6.28
CA ARG A 204 0.71 -25.41 -5.36
C ARG A 204 1.32 -26.21 -4.22
N ASP A 205 2.61 -26.25 -4.21
CA ASP A 205 3.41 -26.96 -3.22
C ASP A 205 3.79 -26.02 -2.06
N TRP A 206 2.95 -26.04 -1.03
CA TRP A 206 3.23 -25.40 0.24
C TRP A 206 3.76 -26.39 1.29
N VAL A 207 4.10 -27.62 0.87
CA VAL A 207 4.73 -28.63 1.74
C VAL A 207 6.23 -28.47 1.69
N SER A 208 6.81 -28.45 0.49
CA SER A 208 8.25 -28.22 0.29
C SER A 208 8.65 -26.77 0.61
N HIS A 209 7.74 -25.80 0.39
CA HIS A 209 7.98 -24.38 0.61
C HIS A 209 6.82 -23.78 1.44
N PRO A 210 6.86 -23.90 2.77
CA PRO A 210 5.83 -23.37 3.65
C PRO A 210 5.63 -21.86 3.47
N LYS A 211 4.40 -21.38 3.67
CA LYS A 211 4.14 -19.94 3.70
C LYS A 211 4.77 -19.29 4.93
N ALA A 212 5.02 -17.98 4.88
CA ALA A 212 5.61 -17.21 5.98
C ALA A 212 4.83 -17.29 7.32
N ASN A 213 3.56 -17.69 7.28
CA ASN A 213 2.76 -17.96 8.49
C ASN A 213 2.78 -19.45 8.91
N GLY A 214 3.72 -20.22 8.40
CA GLY A 214 3.88 -21.65 8.73
C GLY A 214 2.86 -22.59 8.08
N TYR A 215 1.98 -22.09 7.20
CA TYR A 215 0.99 -22.93 6.52
C TYR A 215 1.65 -23.92 5.57
N GLN A 216 1.30 -25.20 5.71
CA GLN A 216 1.75 -26.30 4.87
C GLN A 216 0.55 -27.10 4.34
N ALA A 217 0.50 -27.33 3.03
CA ALA A 217 -0.41 -28.25 2.36
C ALA A 217 -0.02 -28.39 0.88
N LEU A 218 -0.28 -29.50 0.26
CA LEU A 218 -0.23 -29.66 -1.20
C LEU A 218 -1.63 -29.38 -1.76
N HIS A 219 -1.76 -28.35 -2.59
CA HIS A 219 -3.02 -27.99 -3.24
C HIS A 219 -3.01 -28.45 -4.69
N VAL A 220 -4.01 -29.19 -5.08
CA VAL A 220 -4.23 -29.60 -6.46
C VAL A 220 -5.68 -29.31 -6.86
N THR A 221 -5.91 -28.91 -8.10
CA THR A 221 -7.25 -28.76 -8.66
C THR A 221 -7.50 -29.91 -9.62
N LEU A 222 -8.54 -30.71 -9.35
CA LEU A 222 -8.89 -31.91 -10.10
C LEU A 222 -10.23 -31.74 -10.81
N MET A 223 -10.37 -32.34 -11.99
CA MET A 223 -11.62 -32.38 -12.74
C MET A 223 -12.51 -33.50 -12.21
N GLY A 224 -13.63 -33.15 -11.57
CA GLY A 224 -14.65 -34.11 -11.15
C GLY A 224 -15.45 -34.67 -12.32
N ASN A 225 -16.15 -35.80 -12.10
CA ASN A 225 -16.93 -36.48 -13.14
C ASN A 225 -18.11 -35.64 -13.70
N ASN A 226 -18.51 -34.60 -12.95
CA ASN A 226 -19.55 -33.64 -13.36
C ASN A 226 -19.01 -32.45 -14.17
N GLY A 227 -17.71 -32.46 -14.55
CA GLY A 227 -17.06 -31.36 -15.28
C GLY A 227 -16.69 -30.15 -14.43
N GLN A 228 -16.83 -30.24 -13.10
CA GLN A 228 -16.46 -29.16 -12.18
C GLN A 228 -15.01 -29.32 -11.68
N TRP A 229 -14.31 -28.20 -11.57
CA TRP A 229 -12.98 -28.16 -10.95
C TRP A 229 -13.13 -28.14 -9.42
N ILE A 230 -12.51 -29.11 -8.74
CA ILE A 230 -12.53 -29.23 -7.28
C ILE A 230 -11.11 -29.09 -6.75
N GLU A 231 -10.89 -28.16 -5.82
CA GLU A 231 -9.61 -28.01 -5.12
C GLU A 231 -9.49 -29.10 -4.06
N VAL A 232 -8.38 -29.82 -4.08
CA VAL A 232 -8.01 -30.80 -3.06
C VAL A 232 -6.80 -30.30 -2.29
N GLN A 233 -6.90 -30.25 -0.97
CA GLN A 233 -5.84 -29.87 -0.04
C GLN A 233 -5.35 -31.11 0.70
N ILE A 234 -4.11 -31.52 0.47
CA ILE A 234 -3.49 -32.70 1.11
C ILE A 234 -2.52 -32.20 2.17
N ARG A 235 -2.67 -32.70 3.40
CA ARG A 235 -1.80 -32.34 4.53
C ARG A 235 -1.83 -33.40 5.63
N SER A 236 -0.74 -33.51 6.39
CA SER A 236 -0.70 -34.37 7.57
C SER A 236 -1.49 -33.79 8.74
N GLU A 237 -1.70 -34.58 9.81
CA GLU A 237 -2.31 -34.09 11.06
C GLU A 237 -1.50 -32.93 11.66
N ARG A 238 -0.16 -33.03 11.69
CA ARG A 238 0.71 -31.94 12.14
C ARG A 238 0.51 -30.67 11.33
N MET A 239 0.54 -30.76 10.00
CA MET A 239 0.29 -29.62 9.10
C MET A 239 -1.11 -29.05 9.30
N ASN A 240 -2.09 -29.92 9.61
CA ASN A 240 -3.45 -29.50 9.91
C ASN A 240 -3.53 -28.72 11.23
N ASP A 241 -2.83 -29.19 12.28
CA ASP A 241 -2.77 -28.49 13.56
C ASP A 241 -2.14 -27.09 13.39
N VAL A 242 -1.03 -27.00 12.68
CA VAL A 242 -0.40 -25.71 12.34
C VAL A 242 -1.35 -24.81 11.56
N ALA A 243 -2.08 -25.34 10.57
CA ALA A 243 -3.04 -24.56 9.80
C ALA A 243 -4.27 -24.11 10.60
N GLU A 244 -4.70 -24.85 11.62
CA GLU A 244 -5.89 -24.54 12.42
C GLU A 244 -5.58 -23.69 13.67
N GLN A 245 -4.40 -23.90 14.31
CA GLN A 245 -3.99 -23.28 15.56
C GLN A 245 -2.90 -22.23 15.39
N GLY A 246 -2.31 -22.12 14.16
CA GLY A 246 -1.26 -21.17 13.87
C GLY A 246 0.00 -21.40 14.71
N PHE A 247 0.65 -20.30 15.10
CA PHE A 247 1.87 -20.35 15.91
C PHE A 247 1.70 -21.03 17.28
N ALA A 248 0.49 -21.11 17.81
CA ALA A 248 0.23 -21.83 19.05
C ALA A 248 0.56 -23.34 18.91
N ALA A 249 0.35 -23.93 17.73
CA ALA A 249 0.75 -25.29 17.45
C ALA A 249 2.29 -25.46 17.41
N HIS A 250 3.03 -24.47 16.91
CA HIS A 250 4.49 -24.52 16.89
C HIS A 250 5.10 -24.65 18.28
N TRP A 251 4.54 -24.03 19.31
CA TRP A 251 5.03 -24.19 20.68
C TRP A 251 4.88 -25.62 21.17
N LYS A 252 3.78 -26.29 20.82
CA LYS A 252 3.55 -27.70 21.19
C LYS A 252 4.60 -28.65 20.60
N TYR A 253 5.13 -28.31 19.42
CA TYR A 253 6.13 -29.17 18.73
C TYR A 253 7.59 -28.74 18.99
N LYS A 254 7.86 -27.49 19.41
CA LYS A 254 9.22 -27.00 19.76
C LYS A 254 9.74 -27.54 21.09
N GLU A 255 8.89 -27.99 22.02
CA GLU A 255 9.33 -28.64 23.28
C GLU A 255 10.08 -29.95 23.05
N GLY A 256 10.13 -30.48 21.82
CA GLY A 256 10.85 -31.69 21.41
C GLY A 256 12.25 -31.50 20.82
N GLY A 257 12.87 -30.31 20.92
CA GLY A 257 14.32 -30.14 20.62
C GLY A 257 14.68 -30.03 19.13
N GLY A 258 13.99 -29.21 18.34
CA GLY A 258 14.29 -29.02 16.91
C GLY A 258 14.72 -27.58 16.55
N SER A 259 15.89 -27.51 15.91
CA SER A 259 16.57 -26.49 15.11
C SER A 259 16.49 -25.00 15.49
N GLU A 260 17.71 -24.42 15.56
CA GLU A 260 18.04 -22.99 15.75
C GLU A 260 17.66 -22.06 14.59
N ASP A 261 16.84 -22.47 13.62
CA ASP A 261 16.38 -21.56 12.59
C ASP A 261 15.40 -20.55 13.19
N GLU A 262 15.80 -19.26 13.17
CA GLU A 262 14.90 -18.14 13.47
C GLU A 262 13.60 -18.33 12.68
N GLY A 263 12.51 -18.68 13.37
CA GLY A 263 11.23 -18.93 12.72
C GLY A 263 10.76 -17.69 11.94
N GLU A 264 10.01 -17.88 10.87
CA GLU A 264 9.48 -16.80 10.03
C GLU A 264 8.72 -15.73 10.84
N LEU A 265 8.12 -16.12 11.98
CA LEU A 265 7.51 -15.17 12.91
C LEU A 265 8.53 -14.26 13.58
N GLU A 266 9.67 -14.77 14.01
CA GLU A 266 10.73 -13.99 14.66
C GLU A 266 11.35 -13.01 13.67
N LYS A 267 11.57 -13.43 12.43
CA LYS A 267 12.00 -12.55 11.34
C LYS A 267 11.00 -11.42 11.09
N TRP A 268 9.71 -11.76 11.09
CA TRP A 268 8.65 -10.76 10.92
C TRP A 268 8.56 -9.79 12.12
N LEU A 269 8.62 -10.28 13.34
CA LEU A 269 8.64 -9.45 14.56
C LEU A 269 9.84 -8.50 14.57
N LYS A 270 11.00 -8.99 14.14
CA LYS A 270 12.22 -8.17 13.97
C LYS A 270 12.01 -7.06 12.92
N THR A 271 11.38 -7.39 11.78
CA THR A 271 11.04 -6.40 10.76
C THR A 271 10.07 -5.34 11.31
N ILE A 272 9.05 -5.75 12.05
CA ILE A 272 8.12 -4.82 12.71
C ILE A 272 8.88 -3.93 13.70
N LYS A 273 9.77 -4.49 14.49
CA LYS A 273 10.59 -3.71 15.42
C LYS A 273 11.48 -2.70 14.71
N GLU A 274 12.14 -3.09 13.62
CA GLU A 274 12.94 -2.18 12.80
C GLU A 274 12.11 -1.00 12.23
N ILE A 275 10.84 -1.26 11.84
CA ILE A 275 9.93 -0.22 11.37
C ILE A 275 9.50 0.71 12.53
N LEU A 276 9.30 0.15 13.72
CA LEU A 276 8.86 0.89 14.90
C LEU A 276 9.96 1.75 15.51
N ASP A 277 11.21 1.31 15.41
CA ASP A 277 12.41 2.02 15.92
C ASP A 277 12.81 3.19 15.00
N ASP A 278 12.29 3.25 13.76
CA ASP A 278 12.54 4.39 12.87
C ASP A 278 11.60 5.57 13.27
N PRO A 279 12.14 6.75 13.62
CA PRO A 279 11.35 7.92 13.95
C PRO A 279 10.62 8.46 12.72
N GLN A 280 9.44 7.92 12.43
CA GLN A 280 8.59 8.39 11.33
C GLN A 280 7.86 9.67 11.74
N PRO A 281 7.83 10.70 10.88
CA PRO A 281 7.20 11.97 11.21
C PRO A 281 5.67 11.92 11.16
N ASP A 282 5.06 10.93 10.48
CA ASP A 282 3.61 10.85 10.30
C ASP A 282 3.06 9.48 10.71
N ALA A 283 2.04 9.50 11.57
CA ALA A 283 1.34 8.32 12.04
C ALA A 283 0.55 7.61 10.93
N ILE A 284 0.16 8.32 9.87
CA ILE A 284 -0.59 7.78 8.73
C ILE A 284 0.35 6.97 7.83
N ASP A 285 1.54 7.50 7.49
CA ASP A 285 2.56 6.79 6.73
C ASP A 285 3.02 5.50 7.42
N PHE A 286 3.09 5.54 8.76
CA PHE A 286 3.37 4.36 9.56
C PHE A 286 2.29 3.28 9.40
N LEU A 287 1.00 3.65 9.48
CA LEU A 287 -0.11 2.70 9.31
C LEU A 287 -0.10 2.06 7.92
N ASP A 288 0.16 2.84 6.88
CA ASP A 288 0.19 2.34 5.51
C ASP A 288 1.39 1.43 5.27
N THR A 289 2.53 1.74 5.85
CA THR A 289 3.72 0.89 5.83
C THR A 289 3.46 -0.47 6.51
N ILE A 290 2.79 -0.48 7.66
CA ILE A 290 2.43 -1.72 8.36
C ILE A 290 1.36 -2.50 7.59
N LYS A 291 0.34 -1.84 7.03
CA LYS A 291 -0.67 -2.49 6.19
C LYS A 291 -0.03 -3.24 5.01
N LEU A 292 0.90 -2.61 4.31
CA LEU A 292 1.65 -3.25 3.22
C LEU A 292 2.34 -4.54 3.67
N ASN A 293 2.89 -4.58 4.89
CA ASN A 293 3.49 -5.80 5.45
C ASN A 293 2.49 -6.88 5.85
N LEU A 294 1.29 -6.49 6.28
CA LEU A 294 0.27 -7.43 6.75
C LEU A 294 -0.50 -8.10 5.61
N PHE A 295 -0.74 -7.37 4.50
CA PHE A 295 -1.62 -7.82 3.41
C PHE A 295 -0.90 -8.45 2.22
N ALA A 296 0.43 -8.37 2.15
CA ALA A 296 1.16 -8.83 0.97
C ALA A 296 1.03 -10.36 0.78
N SER A 297 0.51 -10.77 -0.36
CA SER A 297 0.76 -12.09 -0.92
C SER A 297 2.27 -12.24 -1.17
N GLU A 298 2.80 -13.44 -1.13
CA GLU A 298 4.23 -13.69 -1.23
C GLU A 298 4.61 -14.25 -2.61
N ILE A 299 5.79 -13.87 -3.07
CA ILE A 299 6.47 -14.44 -4.22
C ILE A 299 7.80 -15.04 -3.77
N PHE A 300 8.26 -16.04 -4.48
CA PHE A 300 9.54 -16.73 -4.21
C PHE A 300 10.51 -16.40 -5.35
N VAL A 301 11.60 -15.75 -5.01
CA VAL A 301 12.65 -15.36 -5.97
C VAL A 301 13.99 -15.96 -5.56
N PHE A 302 14.85 -16.20 -6.52
CA PHE A 302 16.14 -16.85 -6.31
C PHE A 302 17.30 -15.87 -6.45
N THR A 303 18.30 -16.01 -5.57
CA THR A 303 19.60 -15.40 -5.81
C THR A 303 20.34 -16.14 -6.93
N PRO A 304 21.41 -15.58 -7.54
CA PRO A 304 22.24 -16.30 -8.52
C PRO A 304 22.88 -17.59 -7.97
N LYS A 305 22.99 -17.70 -6.64
CA LYS A 305 23.49 -18.90 -5.95
C LYS A 305 22.41 -19.96 -5.70
N GLY A 306 21.17 -19.70 -6.11
CA GLY A 306 20.05 -20.61 -5.89
C GLY A 306 19.38 -20.49 -4.51
N GLU A 307 19.77 -19.50 -3.69
CA GLU A 307 19.09 -19.25 -2.42
C GLU A 307 17.69 -18.69 -2.65
N LEU A 308 16.69 -19.29 -2.02
CA LEU A 308 15.30 -18.82 -2.06
C LEU A 308 15.11 -17.61 -1.15
N LYS A 309 14.46 -16.57 -1.66
CA LYS A 309 14.02 -15.38 -0.91
C LYS A 309 12.53 -15.20 -1.06
N THR A 310 11.82 -15.14 0.06
CA THR A 310 10.39 -14.82 0.10
C THR A 310 10.24 -13.29 0.10
N MET A 311 9.46 -12.78 -0.85
CA MET A 311 9.21 -11.35 -1.02
C MET A 311 7.70 -11.09 -1.09
N PRO A 312 7.22 -9.92 -0.65
CA PRO A 312 5.84 -9.51 -0.91
C PRO A 312 5.52 -9.46 -2.40
N GLN A 313 4.30 -9.80 -2.78
CA GLN A 313 3.84 -9.64 -4.16
C GLN A 313 3.96 -8.17 -4.60
N ASN A 314 4.28 -7.95 -5.87
CA ASN A 314 4.62 -6.66 -6.47
C ASN A 314 5.94 -6.05 -5.99
N SER A 315 6.77 -6.77 -5.23
CA SER A 315 8.12 -6.33 -4.92
C SER A 315 8.92 -6.06 -6.19
N THR A 316 9.72 -5.00 -6.15
CA THR A 316 10.55 -4.58 -7.26
C THR A 316 11.97 -5.14 -7.13
N ALA A 317 12.76 -5.02 -8.20
CA ALA A 317 14.18 -5.36 -8.17
C ALA A 317 14.95 -4.54 -7.11
N LEU A 318 14.54 -3.30 -6.84
CA LEU A 318 15.08 -2.47 -5.76
C LEU A 318 14.74 -3.05 -4.38
N ASP A 319 13.48 -3.48 -4.18
CA ASP A 319 13.06 -4.11 -2.93
C ASP A 319 13.90 -5.36 -2.63
N PHE A 320 14.18 -6.17 -3.66
CA PHE A 320 15.05 -7.33 -3.54
C PHE A 320 16.48 -6.93 -3.12
N ALA A 321 17.06 -5.89 -3.72
CA ALA A 321 18.37 -5.40 -3.34
C ALA A 321 18.44 -4.99 -1.86
N PHE A 322 17.44 -4.24 -1.36
CA PHE A 322 17.33 -3.87 0.06
C PHE A 322 17.03 -5.07 0.97
N SER A 323 16.40 -6.12 0.46
CA SER A 323 16.17 -7.34 1.24
C SER A 323 17.45 -8.12 1.51
N LEU A 324 18.42 -8.05 0.60
CA LEU A 324 19.75 -8.67 0.77
C LEU A 324 20.57 -7.91 1.81
N HIS A 325 20.84 -6.64 1.54
CA HIS A 325 21.58 -5.77 2.45
C HIS A 325 21.30 -4.29 2.13
N THR A 326 21.28 -3.43 3.16
CA THR A 326 21.02 -1.99 2.96
C THR A 326 22.08 -1.34 2.07
N ASP A 327 23.33 -1.75 2.19
CA ASP A 327 24.42 -1.23 1.36
C ASP A 327 24.27 -1.64 -0.12
N ILE A 328 23.88 -2.88 -0.39
CA ILE A 328 23.56 -3.35 -1.76
C ILE A 328 22.39 -2.54 -2.34
N GLY A 329 21.34 -2.34 -1.57
CA GLY A 329 20.18 -1.56 -1.97
C GLY A 329 20.54 -0.10 -2.28
N SER A 330 21.33 0.55 -1.42
CA SER A 330 21.70 1.96 -1.58
C SER A 330 22.62 2.24 -2.77
N HIS A 331 23.41 1.25 -3.19
CA HIS A 331 24.33 1.34 -4.32
C HIS A 331 23.82 0.65 -5.61
N CYS A 332 22.54 0.25 -5.63
CA CYS A 332 21.95 -0.48 -6.73
C CYS A 332 21.74 0.42 -7.96
N ILE A 333 22.24 -0.03 -9.12
CA ILE A 333 22.09 0.67 -10.41
C ILE A 333 21.10 -0.03 -11.35
N GLY A 334 20.79 -1.30 -11.12
CA GLY A 334 19.91 -2.12 -11.91
C GLY A 334 19.94 -3.57 -11.44
N ALA A 335 19.18 -4.42 -12.09
CA ALA A 335 19.22 -5.87 -11.85
C ALA A 335 19.15 -6.64 -13.14
N LYS A 336 19.59 -7.91 -13.11
CA LYS A 336 19.25 -8.88 -14.15
C LYS A 336 18.24 -9.85 -13.58
N VAL A 337 17.11 -9.98 -14.26
CA VAL A 337 16.07 -10.95 -13.95
C VAL A 337 16.07 -12.00 -15.06
N ASN A 338 16.30 -13.26 -14.69
CA ASN A 338 16.42 -14.36 -15.63
C ASN A 338 17.44 -14.03 -16.74
N HIS A 339 18.60 -13.51 -16.35
CA HIS A 339 19.71 -13.06 -17.20
C HIS A 339 19.43 -11.83 -18.09
N LYS A 340 18.26 -11.21 -18.01
CA LYS A 340 17.91 -9.98 -18.74
C LYS A 340 18.04 -8.76 -17.86
N LEU A 341 18.69 -7.72 -18.36
CA LEU A 341 18.82 -6.44 -17.66
C LEU A 341 17.44 -5.78 -17.53
N VAL A 342 17.08 -5.36 -16.31
CA VAL A 342 15.83 -4.71 -15.99
C VAL A 342 16.06 -3.47 -15.14
N PRO A 343 15.16 -2.47 -15.18
CA PRO A 343 15.22 -1.30 -14.30
C PRO A 343 14.91 -1.67 -12.84
N LEU A 344 15.27 -0.79 -11.90
CA LEU A 344 15.02 -0.99 -10.46
C LEU A 344 13.53 -1.11 -10.12
N SER A 345 12.66 -0.49 -10.89
CA SER A 345 11.20 -0.53 -10.74
C SER A 345 10.53 -1.78 -11.29
N HIS A 346 11.31 -2.71 -11.90
CA HIS A 346 10.78 -3.97 -12.44
C HIS A 346 10.14 -4.81 -11.34
N LYS A 347 8.88 -5.21 -11.52
CA LYS A 347 8.14 -6.06 -10.58
C LYS A 347 8.53 -7.52 -10.76
N LEU A 348 8.94 -8.15 -9.68
CA LEU A 348 9.37 -9.55 -9.64
C LEU A 348 8.18 -10.51 -9.60
N GLN A 349 8.39 -11.70 -10.12
CA GLN A 349 7.44 -12.81 -10.12
C GLN A 349 8.04 -14.04 -9.44
N SER A 350 7.17 -14.96 -8.98
CA SER A 350 7.66 -16.23 -8.43
C SER A 350 8.42 -17.02 -9.49
N GLY A 351 9.59 -17.54 -9.11
CA GLY A 351 10.50 -18.27 -10.00
C GLY A 351 11.61 -17.42 -10.60
N ASP A 352 11.54 -16.08 -10.46
CA ASP A 352 12.60 -15.20 -10.99
C ASP A 352 13.94 -15.42 -10.28
N GLN A 353 15.01 -15.51 -11.05
CA GLN A 353 16.38 -15.42 -10.57
C GLN A 353 16.86 -13.97 -10.70
N VAL A 354 17.30 -13.36 -9.60
CA VAL A 354 17.60 -11.92 -9.54
C VAL A 354 19.07 -11.69 -9.16
N GLU A 355 19.83 -11.08 -10.08
CA GLU A 355 21.20 -10.61 -9.87
C GLU A 355 21.21 -9.09 -9.74
N VAL A 356 21.66 -8.56 -8.59
CA VAL A 356 21.71 -7.10 -8.33
C VAL A 356 23.02 -6.53 -8.84
N LEU A 357 22.94 -5.42 -9.59
CA LEU A 357 24.09 -4.68 -10.08
C LEU A 357 24.30 -3.43 -9.24
N THR A 358 25.50 -3.23 -8.74
CA THR A 358 25.84 -2.12 -7.85
C THR A 358 26.97 -1.26 -8.38
N SER A 359 27.01 0.03 -8.00
CA SER A 359 28.11 0.94 -8.26
C SER A 359 28.41 1.77 -7.02
N LYS A 360 29.68 1.92 -6.66
CA LYS A 360 30.12 2.75 -5.52
C LYS A 360 29.76 4.22 -5.67
N SER A 361 29.58 4.71 -6.89
CA SER A 361 29.19 6.09 -7.18
C SER A 361 27.69 6.35 -7.05
N GLN A 362 26.87 5.29 -7.05
CA GLN A 362 25.42 5.42 -6.91
C GLN A 362 25.04 5.90 -5.52
N ARG A 363 24.02 6.75 -5.47
CA ARG A 363 23.36 7.22 -4.25
C ARG A 363 21.88 6.97 -4.31
N VAL A 364 21.23 6.88 -3.17
CA VAL A 364 19.78 6.77 -3.06
C VAL A 364 19.13 8.01 -3.66
N GLN A 365 18.12 7.81 -4.48
CA GLN A 365 17.39 8.89 -5.15
C GLN A 365 15.98 9.04 -4.57
N PRO A 366 15.46 10.27 -4.41
CA PRO A 366 14.09 10.49 -3.92
C PRO A 366 13.02 9.76 -4.71
N GLN A 367 13.22 9.59 -6.03
CA GLN A 367 12.31 8.88 -6.91
C GLN A 367 12.15 7.39 -6.56
N TRP A 368 13.08 6.81 -5.81
CA TRP A 368 13.00 5.41 -5.40
C TRP A 368 11.86 5.14 -4.41
N GLU A 369 11.44 6.14 -3.64
CA GLU A 369 10.28 6.04 -2.75
C GLU A 369 8.97 5.75 -3.50
N VAL A 370 8.85 6.20 -4.75
CA VAL A 370 7.64 6.06 -5.57
C VAL A 370 7.38 4.60 -5.94
N PHE A 371 8.41 3.83 -6.27
CA PHE A 371 8.26 2.45 -6.75
C PHE A 371 8.76 1.37 -5.78
N ALA A 372 9.42 1.74 -4.69
CA ALA A 372 9.69 0.81 -3.60
C ALA A 372 8.38 0.39 -2.93
N THR A 373 8.10 -0.91 -2.88
CA THR A 373 6.83 -1.45 -2.38
C THR A 373 6.96 -2.07 -1.00
N THR A 374 8.16 -2.55 -0.63
CA THR A 374 8.36 -3.14 0.69
C THR A 374 8.59 -2.07 1.75
N ALA A 375 8.03 -2.31 2.95
CA ALA A 375 8.26 -1.43 4.09
C ALA A 375 9.75 -1.27 4.40
N ARG A 376 10.52 -2.37 4.35
CA ARG A 376 11.96 -2.36 4.60
C ARG A 376 12.71 -1.42 3.64
N ALA A 377 12.44 -1.50 2.33
CA ALA A 377 13.07 -0.63 1.35
C ALA A 377 12.67 0.82 1.59
N ARG A 378 11.38 1.12 1.73
CA ARG A 378 10.86 2.48 2.00
C ARG A 378 11.49 3.10 3.24
N THR A 379 11.46 2.40 4.36
CA THR A 379 12.04 2.88 5.62
C THR A 379 13.54 3.16 5.48
N LYS A 380 14.31 2.27 4.83
CA LYS A 380 15.75 2.48 4.65
C LYS A 380 16.04 3.62 3.66
N ILE A 381 15.30 3.75 2.58
CA ILE A 381 15.41 4.86 1.62
C ILE A 381 15.13 6.18 2.32
N ALA A 382 14.01 6.30 3.02
CA ALA A 382 13.63 7.51 3.75
C ALA A 382 14.67 7.91 4.82
N ALA A 383 15.19 6.92 5.56
CA ALA A 383 16.24 7.16 6.56
C ALA A 383 17.54 7.69 5.95
N ILE A 384 17.97 7.11 4.80
CA ILE A 384 19.17 7.56 4.10
C ILE A 384 18.97 8.98 3.57
N LEU A 385 17.85 9.25 2.87
CA LEU A 385 17.55 10.59 2.33
C LEU A 385 17.45 11.65 3.44
N ARG A 386 16.85 11.29 4.58
CA ARG A 386 16.78 12.18 5.75
C ARG A 386 18.16 12.48 6.33
N LYS A 387 19.03 11.46 6.41
CA LYS A 387 20.42 11.64 6.88
C LYS A 387 21.22 12.53 5.93
N GLU A 388 21.09 12.32 4.62
CA GLU A 388 21.73 13.15 3.59
C GLU A 388 21.21 14.59 3.63
N ARG A 389 19.88 14.77 3.78
CA ARG A 389 19.27 16.09 3.90
C ARG A 389 19.82 16.85 5.12
N LYS A 390 19.91 16.20 6.29
CA LYS A 390 20.49 16.81 7.50
C LYS A 390 21.99 17.16 7.32
N ALA A 391 22.75 16.31 6.63
CA ALA A 391 24.14 16.60 6.32
C ALA A 391 24.26 17.81 5.38
N ASN A 392 23.44 17.85 4.33
CA ASN A 392 23.38 18.98 3.40
C ASN A 392 22.91 20.26 4.08
N GLN A 393 21.98 20.21 5.04
CA GLN A 393 21.57 21.39 5.82
C GLN A 393 22.74 22.02 6.56
N LYS A 394 23.58 21.21 7.22
CA LYS A 394 24.78 21.71 7.93
C LYS A 394 25.79 22.36 6.96
N ILE A 395 26.08 21.68 5.85
CA ILE A 395 26.98 22.22 4.81
C ILE A 395 26.38 23.52 4.23
N GLY A 396 25.06 23.55 4.00
CA GLY A 396 24.36 24.73 3.49
C GLY A 396 24.40 25.92 4.44
N GLU A 397 24.27 25.66 5.75
CA GLU A 397 24.41 26.67 6.78
C GLU A 397 25.85 27.28 6.80
N GLU A 398 26.88 26.44 6.71
CA GLU A 398 28.27 26.86 6.61
C GLU A 398 28.49 27.71 5.35
N LEU A 399 28.05 27.24 4.18
CA LEU A 399 28.21 27.97 2.91
C LEU A 399 27.43 29.30 2.90
N LEU A 400 26.24 29.34 3.48
CA LEU A 400 25.45 30.56 3.61
C LEU A 400 26.14 31.56 4.53
N ASN A 401 26.67 31.12 5.67
CA ASN A 401 27.40 31.97 6.60
C ASN A 401 28.69 32.52 5.98
N GLU A 402 29.43 31.71 5.21
CA GLU A 402 30.61 32.17 4.46
C GLU A 402 30.24 33.22 3.41
N PHE A 403 29.15 33.00 2.66
CA PHE A 403 28.64 33.94 1.67
C PHE A 403 28.24 35.28 2.31
N LEU A 404 27.45 35.25 3.39
CA LEU A 404 27.01 36.45 4.10
C LEU A 404 28.19 37.23 4.68
N LYS A 405 29.20 36.53 5.23
CA LYS A 405 30.43 37.15 5.74
C LYS A 405 31.24 37.83 4.63
N LYS A 406 31.37 37.15 3.49
CA LYS A 406 32.10 37.69 2.32
C LYS A 406 31.45 38.95 1.76
N GLU A 407 30.09 38.99 1.77
CA GLU A 407 29.33 40.12 1.24
C GLU A 407 29.01 41.21 2.28
N GLU A 408 29.55 41.07 3.51
CA GLU A 408 29.36 41.98 4.66
C GLU A 408 27.88 42.16 5.03
N ILE A 409 27.06 41.11 4.85
CA ILE A 409 25.63 41.08 5.19
C ILE A 409 25.47 40.45 6.58
N ARG A 410 24.76 41.12 7.49
CA ARG A 410 24.48 40.58 8.82
C ARG A 410 23.49 39.42 8.72
N PRO A 411 23.83 38.24 9.30
CA PRO A 411 22.90 37.13 9.33
C PRO A 411 21.65 37.48 10.17
N GLY A 412 20.48 37.00 9.73
CA GLY A 412 19.22 37.23 10.45
C GLY A 412 18.04 36.58 9.74
N GLU A 413 16.92 36.37 10.45
CA GLU A 413 15.70 35.76 9.91
C GLU A 413 15.18 36.44 8.64
N ALA A 414 15.31 37.78 8.56
CA ALA A 414 14.88 38.53 7.38
C ALA A 414 15.70 38.21 6.11
N VAL A 415 16.98 37.84 6.27
CA VAL A 415 17.85 37.42 5.17
C VAL A 415 17.47 36.04 4.68
N ILE A 416 17.26 35.13 5.60
CA ILE A 416 16.81 33.74 5.31
C ILE A 416 15.44 33.77 4.63
N GLU A 417 14.51 34.57 5.14
CA GLU A 417 13.16 34.69 4.57
C GLU A 417 13.17 35.27 3.14
N LYS A 418 14.06 36.22 2.83
CA LYS A 418 14.24 36.78 1.48
C LYS A 418 14.80 35.72 0.52
N LEU A 419 15.89 35.03 0.91
CA LEU A 419 16.46 33.97 0.11
C LEU A 419 15.51 32.82 -0.11
N ARG A 420 14.74 32.46 0.93
CA ARG A 420 13.69 31.44 0.83
C ARG A 420 12.63 31.80 -0.23
N LYS A 421 12.15 33.05 -0.25
CA LYS A 421 11.19 33.55 -1.25
C LYS A 421 11.80 33.63 -2.64
N PHE A 422 13.03 34.09 -2.74
CA PHE A 422 13.74 34.22 -4.00
C PHE A 422 13.94 32.87 -4.69
N HIS A 423 14.30 31.84 -3.92
CA HIS A 423 14.50 30.48 -4.41
C HIS A 423 13.25 29.58 -4.34
N ASN A 424 12.08 30.11 -3.96
CA ASN A 424 10.82 29.36 -3.82
C ASN A 424 10.92 28.13 -2.87
N ALA A 425 11.78 28.20 -1.85
CA ALA A 425 11.91 27.13 -0.86
C ALA A 425 10.75 27.17 0.14
N LYS A 426 10.20 26.01 0.50
CA LYS A 426 9.03 25.90 1.40
C LYS A 426 9.34 26.32 2.84
N ASN A 427 10.54 26.00 3.29
CA ASN A 427 11.05 26.32 4.62
C ASN A 427 12.56 26.56 4.60
N GLU A 428 13.12 27.03 5.72
CA GLU A 428 14.56 27.26 5.90
C GLU A 428 15.39 25.99 5.70
N GLU A 429 14.91 24.86 6.22
CA GLU A 429 15.58 23.57 6.09
C GLU A 429 15.76 23.13 4.64
N GLU A 430 14.76 23.41 3.78
CA GLU A 430 14.81 23.11 2.36
C GLU A 430 15.80 24.02 1.63
N LEU A 431 15.83 25.30 1.97
CA LEU A 431 16.80 26.26 1.44
C LEU A 431 18.23 25.83 1.78
N LEU A 432 18.51 25.56 3.04
CA LEU A 432 19.84 25.15 3.49
C LEU A 432 20.28 23.82 2.86
N ALA A 433 19.37 22.84 2.78
CA ALA A 433 19.65 21.58 2.11
C ALA A 433 19.96 21.77 0.61
N ALA A 434 19.25 22.67 -0.07
CA ALA A 434 19.48 22.98 -1.48
C ALA A 434 20.81 23.71 -1.71
N ILE A 435 21.21 24.60 -0.81
CA ILE A 435 22.52 25.24 -0.85
C ILE A 435 23.63 24.21 -0.60
N GLY A 436 23.50 23.37 0.42
CA GLY A 436 24.51 22.37 0.76
C GLY A 436 24.65 21.26 -0.28
N SER A 437 23.57 20.88 -0.98
CA SER A 437 23.63 19.95 -2.12
C SER A 437 24.14 20.62 -3.41
N LYS A 438 24.39 21.93 -3.41
CA LYS A 438 24.75 22.75 -4.58
C LYS A 438 23.66 22.83 -5.66
N ALA A 439 22.41 22.51 -5.31
CA ALA A 439 21.26 22.76 -6.18
C ALA A 439 20.98 24.27 -6.28
N ILE A 440 21.29 25.03 -5.22
CA ILE A 440 21.35 26.49 -5.19
C ILE A 440 22.81 26.88 -5.00
N ILE A 441 23.35 27.65 -5.93
CA ILE A 441 24.68 28.23 -5.85
C ILE A 441 24.51 29.74 -5.57
N LEU A 442 24.88 30.16 -4.37
CA LEU A 442 24.80 31.56 -3.96
C LEU A 442 25.75 32.44 -4.80
N GLY A 443 25.21 33.52 -5.35
CA GLY A 443 25.96 34.38 -6.27
C GLY A 443 25.54 35.86 -6.23
N GLU A 444 25.88 36.61 -7.30
CA GLU A 444 25.55 38.02 -7.41
C GLU A 444 24.05 38.35 -7.42
N ALA A 445 23.24 37.45 -7.93
CA ALA A 445 21.78 37.61 -7.92
C ALA A 445 21.24 37.65 -6.48
N ASP A 446 21.71 36.71 -5.61
CA ASP A 446 21.35 36.66 -4.19
C ASP A 446 21.82 37.91 -3.44
N LYS A 447 23.02 38.38 -3.74
CA LYS A 447 23.59 39.63 -3.18
C LYS A 447 22.72 40.84 -3.52
N ASN A 448 22.29 40.95 -4.77
CA ASN A 448 21.43 42.04 -5.23
C ASN A 448 20.09 42.01 -4.54
N GLU A 449 19.42 40.84 -4.48
CA GLU A 449 18.14 40.67 -3.77
C GLU A 449 18.24 41.04 -2.29
N LEU A 450 19.38 40.74 -1.65
CA LEU A 450 19.62 41.08 -0.25
C LEU A 450 19.93 42.57 -0.03
N LYS A 451 20.58 43.24 -1.00
CA LYS A 451 21.01 44.66 -0.91
C LYS A 451 19.96 45.65 -1.39
N GLU A 452 19.06 45.31 -2.32
CA GLU A 452 18.09 46.24 -2.93
C GLU A 452 17.07 46.86 -1.97
N LYS A 453 16.91 46.37 -0.76
CA LYS A 453 15.93 46.92 0.21
C LYS A 453 16.52 47.75 1.36
N GLN A 454 17.85 47.95 1.43
CA GLN A 454 18.41 48.85 2.43
C GLN A 454 18.38 50.35 2.01
N THR A 455 18.22 50.64 0.72
CA THR A 455 18.23 52.03 0.20
C THR A 455 16.84 52.66 0.08
N SER A 456 15.75 51.91 0.22
CA SER A 456 14.38 52.39 0.00
C SER A 456 13.73 53.10 1.20
N ASN A 457 14.19 52.86 2.42
CA ASN A 457 13.53 53.46 3.60
C ASN A 457 14.06 54.86 4.01
N TRP A 458 15.18 55.30 3.53
CA TRP A 458 15.69 56.62 3.92
C TRP A 458 15.08 57.74 3.07
N LYS A 459 14.68 57.50 1.82
CA LYS A 459 13.99 58.53 0.97
C LYS A 459 12.57 58.82 1.44
N LYS A 460 11.94 57.96 2.25
CA LYS A 460 10.56 58.17 2.79
C LYS A 460 10.53 59.09 4.03
N TYR A 461 11.66 59.35 4.67
CA TYR A 461 11.76 60.23 5.86
C TYR A 461 12.25 61.66 5.56
N LEU A 462 12.64 61.97 4.35
CA LEU A 462 13.19 63.30 3.98
C LEU A 462 12.21 64.22 3.22
N THR A 463 10.94 63.84 3.04
CA THR A 463 9.93 64.67 2.42
C THR A 463 8.75 64.96 3.36
N PHE A 464 9.07 65.47 4.56
CA PHE A 464 8.08 66.18 5.37
C PHE A 464 8.68 67.53 5.72
N SER A 465 8.50 68.54 4.84
CA SER A 465 8.35 69.94 5.21
C SER A 465 8.00 70.79 4.01
N PHE A 466 6.91 71.54 4.18
CA PHE A 466 6.42 72.70 3.41
C PHE A 466 5.81 72.40 2.03
N VAL A 467 4.52 72.56 1.88
CA VAL A 467 3.77 73.79 1.62
C VAL A 467 2.30 73.46 1.47
N ASN A 468 1.44 74.29 2.04
CA ASN A 468 0.02 74.44 1.87
C ASN A 468 -0.41 74.60 0.41
N GLY A 469 -1.57 74.08 0.06
CA GLY A 469 -2.45 74.72 -0.89
C GLY A 469 -3.06 73.87 -1.97
N ASN A 470 -4.35 73.68 -1.82
CA ASN A 470 -5.39 73.45 -2.85
C ASN A 470 -5.42 72.18 -3.69
N LYS A 471 -6.49 71.46 -3.42
CA LYS A 471 -7.43 70.78 -4.33
C LYS A 471 -6.91 70.47 -5.76
N ASP A 472 -6.78 69.21 -6.06
CA ASP A 472 -7.63 68.63 -7.10
C ASP A 472 -7.47 67.08 -7.09
N LYS A 473 -8.58 66.43 -7.33
CA LYS A 473 -8.75 65.01 -7.49
C LYS A 473 -8.00 64.54 -8.72
N GLN A 474 -6.99 63.67 -8.58
CA GLN A 474 -6.64 62.75 -9.65
C GLN A 474 -6.40 61.37 -9.04
N GLN A 475 -7.21 60.44 -9.53
CA GLN A 475 -7.13 59.02 -9.28
C GLN A 475 -5.80 58.49 -9.82
N GLU A 476 -4.94 57.93 -8.96
CA GLU A 476 -3.87 57.07 -9.42
C GLU A 476 -4.44 55.74 -9.88
N GLU A 477 -4.49 55.61 -11.18
CA GLU A 477 -4.70 54.34 -11.87
C GLU A 477 -3.57 53.39 -11.52
N LYS A 478 -3.90 52.31 -10.77
CA LYS A 478 -3.07 51.11 -10.71
C LYS A 478 -3.14 50.48 -12.10
N GLU A 479 -2.00 50.36 -12.76
CA GLU A 479 -1.86 49.56 -13.98
C GLU A 479 -2.40 48.15 -13.73
N PRO A 480 -3.36 47.69 -14.55
CA PRO A 480 -3.84 46.34 -14.46
C PRO A 480 -2.80 45.40 -15.11
N GLN A 481 -2.31 44.44 -14.36
CA GLN A 481 -1.70 43.27 -14.98
C GLN A 481 -2.65 42.74 -16.05
N GLU A 482 -2.21 42.71 -17.29
CA GLU A 482 -2.96 42.17 -18.42
C GLU A 482 -3.35 40.72 -18.11
N LYS A 483 -4.63 40.53 -17.80
CA LYS A 483 -5.26 39.22 -17.81
C LYS A 483 -5.32 38.78 -19.26
N GLU A 484 -4.50 37.84 -19.68
CA GLU A 484 -4.63 37.17 -20.97
C GLU A 484 -6.07 36.68 -21.12
N LYS A 485 -6.85 37.37 -21.97
CA LYS A 485 -8.22 36.96 -22.32
C LYS A 485 -8.14 35.70 -23.16
N ILE A 486 -8.52 34.58 -22.58
CA ILE A 486 -8.63 33.28 -23.27
C ILE A 486 -9.65 33.45 -24.41
N ASN A 487 -9.19 33.29 -25.66
CA ASN A 487 -10.03 33.37 -26.83
C ASN A 487 -10.89 32.10 -26.97
N PRO A 488 -12.23 32.16 -26.85
CA PRO A 488 -13.10 30.98 -26.84
C PRO A 488 -13.19 30.23 -28.16
N LYS A 489 -12.53 30.68 -29.22
CA LYS A 489 -12.48 30.05 -30.54
C LYS A 489 -11.14 29.35 -30.84
N GLN A 490 -10.18 29.43 -29.97
CA GLN A 490 -8.87 28.86 -30.17
C GLN A 490 -8.77 27.51 -29.49
N VAL A 491 -8.35 26.47 -30.22
CA VAL A 491 -8.09 25.13 -29.65
C VAL A 491 -6.86 25.20 -28.75
N LEU A 492 -7.05 25.01 -27.47
CA LEU A 492 -5.96 24.96 -26.50
C LEU A 492 -5.25 23.59 -26.59
N LYS A 493 -3.98 23.58 -26.95
CA LYS A 493 -3.12 22.40 -26.81
C LYS A 493 -2.55 22.40 -25.40
N LEU A 494 -2.80 21.34 -24.64
CA LEU A 494 -2.20 21.14 -23.33
C LEU A 494 -0.73 20.73 -23.50
N THR A 495 0.19 21.63 -23.13
CA THR A 495 1.62 21.36 -23.05
C THR A 495 2.03 21.11 -21.60
N GLU A 496 3.19 20.46 -21.39
CA GLU A 496 3.70 20.15 -20.05
C GLU A 496 3.78 21.36 -19.11
N GLU A 497 4.18 22.51 -19.66
CA GLU A 497 4.29 23.76 -18.91
C GLU A 497 2.93 24.35 -18.53
N SER A 498 1.89 24.12 -19.35
CA SER A 498 0.54 24.60 -19.07
C SER A 498 -0.22 23.75 -18.05
N LEU A 499 0.14 22.45 -17.91
CA LEU A 499 -0.47 21.54 -16.93
C LEU A 499 -0.11 21.87 -15.48
N GLN A 500 1.05 22.51 -15.26
CA GLN A 500 1.53 22.77 -13.89
C GLN A 500 0.83 23.94 -13.18
N LYS A 501 0.11 24.80 -13.87
CA LYS A 501 -0.33 26.07 -13.26
C LYS A 501 -1.84 26.35 -13.13
N LYS A 502 -2.73 25.72 -13.92
CA LYS A 502 -4.16 26.14 -13.94
C LYS A 502 -5.21 25.04 -14.15
N TYR A 503 -4.85 23.75 -14.21
CA TYR A 503 -5.81 22.68 -14.52
C TYR A 503 -6.06 21.76 -13.34
N ILE A 504 -7.34 21.40 -13.12
CA ILE A 504 -7.76 20.45 -12.09
C ILE A 504 -8.61 19.37 -12.78
N MET A 505 -8.30 18.11 -12.53
CA MET A 505 -9.14 17.00 -12.98
C MET A 505 -10.37 16.89 -12.09
N ALA A 506 -11.54 16.79 -12.72
CA ALA A 506 -12.79 16.70 -11.97
C ALA A 506 -12.92 15.35 -11.26
N GLU A 507 -13.11 15.36 -9.95
CA GLU A 507 -13.29 14.17 -9.12
C GLU A 507 -14.56 13.37 -9.45
N CYS A 508 -15.58 13.98 -10.08
CA CYS A 508 -16.83 13.32 -10.41
C CYS A 508 -16.77 12.38 -11.63
N CYS A 509 -15.72 12.47 -12.46
CA CYS A 509 -15.62 11.66 -13.67
C CYS A 509 -14.20 11.23 -14.03
N HIS A 510 -13.20 11.66 -13.28
CA HIS A 510 -11.80 11.25 -13.42
C HIS A 510 -11.33 11.11 -14.88
N PRO A 511 -11.21 12.21 -15.65
CA PRO A 511 -10.77 12.13 -17.03
C PRO A 511 -9.33 11.64 -17.14
N ILE A 512 -9.09 10.75 -18.09
CA ILE A 512 -7.76 10.18 -18.37
C ILE A 512 -7.29 10.60 -19.77
N PRO A 513 -6.00 10.51 -20.08
CA PRO A 513 -5.49 10.77 -21.43
C PRO A 513 -6.19 9.92 -22.49
N GLY A 514 -6.64 10.57 -23.57
CA GLY A 514 -7.43 9.92 -24.63
C GLY A 514 -8.94 10.10 -24.47
N ASP A 515 -9.43 10.53 -23.31
CA ASP A 515 -10.85 10.88 -23.14
C ASP A 515 -11.20 12.16 -23.91
N ASP A 516 -12.41 12.20 -24.47
CA ASP A 516 -12.99 13.44 -24.99
C ASP A 516 -13.47 14.31 -23.82
N VAL A 517 -12.87 15.49 -23.64
CA VAL A 517 -13.02 16.29 -22.43
C VAL A 517 -13.56 17.69 -22.70
N LEU A 518 -14.16 18.29 -21.66
CA LEU A 518 -14.63 19.68 -21.60
C LEU A 518 -13.96 20.37 -20.41
N GLY A 519 -13.51 21.61 -20.61
CA GLY A 519 -12.97 22.45 -19.54
C GLY A 519 -13.96 23.56 -19.13
N TYR A 520 -14.05 23.80 -17.80
CA TYR A 520 -14.79 24.91 -17.21
C TYR A 520 -13.86 25.75 -16.35
N VAL A 521 -13.97 27.08 -16.48
CA VAL A 521 -13.22 27.99 -15.60
C VAL A 521 -14.00 28.17 -14.30
N ASP A 522 -13.38 27.95 -13.15
CA ASP A 522 -13.95 28.19 -11.83
C ASP A 522 -13.83 29.69 -11.41
N GLU A 523 -14.36 30.03 -10.24
CA GLU A 523 -14.33 31.39 -9.69
C GLU A 523 -12.91 31.90 -9.38
N ASN A 524 -11.93 30.98 -9.32
CA ASN A 524 -10.51 31.25 -9.05
C ASN A 524 -9.65 31.24 -10.32
N ASP A 525 -10.23 31.39 -11.51
CA ASP A 525 -9.55 31.31 -12.80
C ASP A 525 -8.81 29.99 -13.07
N ARG A 526 -9.24 28.87 -12.44
CA ARG A 526 -8.69 27.54 -12.68
C ARG A 526 -9.59 26.78 -13.64
N ILE A 527 -9.01 25.98 -14.53
CA ILE A 527 -9.76 25.18 -15.51
C ILE A 527 -10.00 23.80 -14.93
N ILE A 528 -11.26 23.45 -14.67
CA ILE A 528 -11.69 22.12 -14.23
C ILE A 528 -12.04 21.30 -15.47
N ILE A 529 -11.34 20.15 -15.66
CA ILE A 529 -11.50 19.27 -16.82
C ILE A 529 -12.44 18.13 -16.47
N HIS A 530 -13.50 17.95 -17.25
CA HIS A 530 -14.46 16.85 -17.15
C HIS A 530 -14.47 16.03 -18.44
N LYS A 531 -14.87 14.74 -18.36
CA LYS A 531 -15.26 13.97 -19.56
C LYS A 531 -16.47 14.63 -20.20
N ARG A 532 -16.53 14.67 -21.54
CA ARG A 532 -17.67 15.26 -22.28
C ARG A 532 -19.01 14.63 -21.89
N GLN A 533 -19.02 13.35 -21.57
CA GLN A 533 -20.23 12.61 -21.19
C GLN A 533 -20.57 12.73 -19.68
N CYS A 534 -19.83 13.52 -18.91
CA CYS A 534 -20.06 13.67 -17.48
C CYS A 534 -21.42 14.33 -17.18
N PRO A 535 -22.29 13.70 -16.36
CA PRO A 535 -23.60 14.27 -16.01
C PRO A 535 -23.50 15.62 -15.29
N VAL A 536 -22.44 15.84 -14.52
CA VAL A 536 -22.18 17.12 -13.81
C VAL A 536 -21.80 18.20 -14.82
N ALA A 537 -20.98 17.88 -15.82
CA ALA A 537 -20.63 18.79 -16.90
C ALA A 537 -21.86 19.13 -17.77
N ALA A 538 -22.70 18.14 -18.09
CA ALA A 538 -23.92 18.32 -18.86
C ALA A 538 -24.93 19.25 -18.13
N LYS A 539 -25.12 19.09 -16.80
CA LYS A 539 -25.96 19.96 -15.99
C LYS A 539 -25.45 21.42 -15.97
N ARG A 540 -24.14 21.63 -15.91
CA ARG A 540 -23.54 22.98 -15.99
C ARG A 540 -23.67 23.59 -17.37
N CYS A 541 -23.70 22.78 -18.45
CA CYS A 541 -24.01 23.26 -19.80
C CYS A 541 -25.47 23.64 -19.97
N SER A 542 -26.43 22.90 -19.39
CA SER A 542 -27.87 23.12 -19.55
C SER A 542 -28.43 24.30 -18.73
N CYS A 543 -27.76 24.71 -17.66
CA CYS A 543 -28.16 25.88 -16.86
C CYS A 543 -27.99 27.26 -17.57
N LYS A 544 -27.56 27.31 -18.83
CA LYS A 544 -27.30 28.54 -19.58
C LYS A 544 -28.52 29.12 -20.33
N HIS A 545 -29.72 28.61 -20.12
CA HIS A 545 -30.91 29.17 -20.80
C HIS A 545 -31.73 30.18 -20.00
N ASN A 546 -31.40 30.42 -18.71
CA ASN A 546 -32.04 31.50 -17.95
C ASN A 546 -31.03 32.27 -17.09
N HIS A 547 -30.75 33.50 -17.49
CA HIS A 547 -30.06 34.58 -16.75
C HIS A 547 -28.77 34.17 -15.99
N ILE A 548 -27.64 34.50 -16.60
CA ILE A 548 -26.59 35.38 -16.08
C ILE A 548 -25.41 35.34 -17.06
N ARG A 549 -24.89 36.51 -17.33
CA ARG A 549 -23.84 36.82 -18.31
C ARG A 549 -22.52 36.10 -18.02
N LYS A 550 -21.91 35.60 -19.10
CA LYS A 550 -20.47 35.38 -19.27
C LYS A 550 -19.75 34.52 -18.26
N GLN A 551 -19.85 33.21 -18.43
CA GLN A 551 -18.73 32.33 -18.10
C GLN A 551 -18.19 31.73 -19.41
N ASN A 552 -16.92 31.97 -19.66
CA ASN A 552 -16.24 31.63 -20.90
C ASN A 552 -16.14 30.10 -21.05
N HIS A 553 -16.74 29.61 -22.13
CA HIS A 553 -16.58 28.23 -22.59
C HIS A 553 -15.18 28.12 -23.21
N VAL A 554 -14.34 27.24 -22.69
CA VAL A 554 -13.06 26.88 -23.31
C VAL A 554 -13.36 25.83 -24.39
N PRO A 555 -12.95 26.04 -25.65
CA PRO A 555 -13.29 25.14 -26.74
C PRO A 555 -12.45 23.84 -26.67
N ASN A 556 -13.01 22.81 -27.28
CA ASN A 556 -12.47 21.50 -27.60
C ASN A 556 -10.98 21.31 -27.32
N ILE A 557 -10.66 20.53 -26.28
CA ILE A 557 -9.29 20.10 -25.97
C ILE A 557 -9.11 18.76 -26.69
N ASN A 558 -8.59 18.79 -27.91
CA ASN A 558 -8.20 17.59 -28.63
C ASN A 558 -6.72 17.32 -28.40
N ASN A 559 -6.41 16.08 -28.02
CA ASN A 559 -5.09 15.47 -27.79
C ASN A 559 -4.39 15.78 -26.46
N PHE A 560 -4.67 14.92 -25.48
CA PHE A 560 -3.77 14.65 -24.37
C PHE A 560 -2.59 13.79 -24.87
N PRO A 561 -1.33 14.13 -24.60
CA PRO A 561 -0.20 13.25 -24.93
C PRO A 561 -0.27 11.97 -24.09
N GLN A 562 -0.22 10.83 -24.75
CA GLN A 562 -0.34 9.50 -24.12
C GLN A 562 0.76 9.15 -23.11
N GLN A 563 1.83 9.92 -22.98
CA GLN A 563 3.02 9.52 -22.26
C GLN A 563 3.12 10.00 -20.79
N GLN A 564 2.22 10.85 -20.29
CA GLN A 564 2.45 11.53 -18.99
C GLN A 564 1.55 11.12 -17.82
N PHE A 565 0.58 10.24 -18.00
CA PHE A 565 -0.35 9.87 -16.93
C PHE A 565 -0.11 8.50 -16.29
N SER A 566 0.96 7.78 -16.65
CA SER A 566 1.33 6.54 -15.95
C SER A 566 1.82 6.74 -14.51
N SER A 567 2.07 7.99 -14.09
CA SER A 567 2.56 8.31 -12.74
C SER A 567 1.52 8.89 -11.78
N VAL A 568 0.32 9.24 -12.25
CA VAL A 568 -0.74 9.84 -11.40
C VAL A 568 -1.88 8.87 -11.11
N CYS A 569 -2.09 7.85 -11.94
CA CYS A 569 -2.98 6.73 -11.62
C CYS A 569 -2.19 5.57 -11.01
N GLY A 570 -1.71 5.77 -9.77
CA GLY A 570 -1.31 4.68 -8.89
C GLY A 570 -2.55 3.92 -8.43
N ASN A 571 -2.76 2.77 -9.07
CA ASN A 571 -3.52 1.61 -8.58
C ASN A 571 -4.90 1.84 -7.97
N SER A 572 -5.91 1.76 -8.82
CA SER A 572 -7.10 0.99 -8.49
C SER A 572 -7.36 0.01 -9.63
N HIS A 573 -6.73 -1.13 -9.54
CA HIS A 573 -7.18 -2.41 -10.10
C HIS A 573 -6.71 -3.57 -9.21
#